data_0d503c0b7cb442e826aa870f7e81d8c2
#
_entry.id   0d503c0b7cb442e826aa870f7e81d8c2
#
_cell.length_a   1.000
_cell.length_b   1.000
_cell.length_c   1.000
_cell.angle_alpha   90.00
_cell.angle_beta   90.00
_cell.angle_gamma   90.00
#
_symmetry.space_group_name_H-M   'P 1'
#
loop_
_entity.id
_entity.type
_entity.pdbx_description
1 polymer ?
#
loop_
_entity_poly.entity_id
_entity_poly.type
_entity_poly.pdbx_seq_one_letter_code
_entity_poly.pdbx_strand_id
1 'polypeptide(L)' 'FPVVNHATHIEDICKLINKQTPAVLVHLENGKYHIVSRYDVISAIS' A
#
# COMPACT_ATOMS: atom_id res chain seq x y z
N PHE A 1 5.71 -9.28 -1.75
CA PHE A 1 4.60 -8.34 -1.58
C PHE A 1 4.17 -7.78 -2.93
N PRO A 2 2.87 -7.52 -3.11
CA PRO A 2 2.41 -6.90 -4.34
C PRO A 2 2.96 -5.48 -4.49
N VAL A 3 3.19 -5.07 -5.73
CA VAL A 3 3.69 -3.74 -6.06
C VAL A 3 2.61 -2.99 -6.81
N VAL A 4 2.32 -1.76 -6.37
CA VAL A 4 1.34 -0.90 -7.02
C VAL A 4 1.96 0.43 -7.42
N ASN A 5 1.30 1.14 -8.33
CA ASN A 5 1.73 2.45 -8.79
C ASN A 5 1.30 3.52 -7.77
N HIS A 6 2.06 4.63 -7.71
CA HIS A 6 1.74 5.77 -6.83
C HIS A 6 0.38 6.40 -7.13
N ALA A 7 -0.16 6.18 -8.32
CA ALA A 7 -1.48 6.68 -8.70
C ALA A 7 -2.63 5.78 -8.20
N THR A 8 -2.31 4.63 -7.60
CA THR A 8 -3.32 3.71 -7.08
C THR A 8 -4.00 4.34 -5.86
N HIS A 9 -5.34 4.31 -5.85
CA HIS A 9 -6.10 4.85 -4.73
C HIS A 9 -5.91 4.03 -3.46
N ILE A 10 -5.95 4.70 -2.32
CA ILE A 10 -5.79 4.05 -1.00
C ILE A 10 -6.85 2.95 -0.79
N GLU A 11 -8.04 3.11 -1.35
CA GLU A 11 -9.09 2.11 -1.26
C GLU A 11 -8.67 0.80 -1.91
N ASP A 12 -8.01 0.87 -3.06
CA ASP A 12 -7.52 -0.32 -3.76
C ASP A 12 -6.36 -0.95 -3.02
N ILE A 13 -5.50 -0.14 -2.43
CA ILE A 13 -4.39 -0.61 -1.59
C ILE A 13 -4.94 -1.36 -0.39
N CYS A 14 -5.99 -0.84 0.25
CA CYS A 14 -6.65 -1.49 1.38
C CYS A 14 -7.18 -2.87 1.03
N LYS A 15 -7.71 -3.04 -0.17
CA LYS A 15 -8.23 -4.33 -0.64
C LYS A 15 -7.14 -5.36 -0.83
N LEU A 16 -5.91 -4.91 -1.15
CA LEU A 16 -4.77 -5.81 -1.34
C LEU A 16 -4.18 -6.27 -0.02
N ILE A 17 -4.32 -5.50 1.05
CA ILE A 17 -3.77 -5.82 2.35
C ILE A 17 -4.75 -6.70 3.12
N ASN A 18 -4.29 -7.88 3.51
CA ASN A 18 -5.07 -8.85 4.28
C ASN A 18 -4.13 -9.71 5.14
N LYS A 19 -4.67 -10.75 5.77
CA LYS A 19 -3.89 -11.64 6.65
C LYS A 19 -2.71 -12.31 5.92
N GLN A 20 -2.86 -12.57 4.63
CA GLN A 20 -1.82 -13.21 3.82
C GLN A 20 -0.88 -12.20 3.19
N THR A 21 -1.35 -10.96 3.03
CA THR A 21 -0.59 -9.87 2.40
C THR A 21 -0.57 -8.68 3.36
N PRO A 22 0.36 -8.66 4.32
CA PRO A 22 0.37 -7.65 5.38
C PRO A 22 0.89 -6.28 4.94
N ALA A 23 1.46 -6.18 3.74
CA ALA A 23 2.04 -4.94 3.24
C ALA A 23 1.99 -4.90 1.72
N VAL A 24 2.07 -3.68 1.17
CA VAL A 24 2.10 -3.43 -0.27
C VAL A 24 3.23 -2.46 -0.55
N LEU A 25 3.97 -2.70 -1.64
CA LEU A 25 5.00 -1.77 -2.10
C LEU A 25 4.38 -0.79 -3.09
N VAL A 26 4.61 0.51 -2.86
CA VAL A 26 4.14 1.56 -3.76
C VAL A 26 5.33 2.10 -4.54
N HIS A 27 5.28 1.98 -5.87
CA HIS A 27 6.32 2.50 -6.75
C HIS A 27 6.11 4.00 -6.98
N LEU A 28 7.08 4.80 -6.56
CA LEU A 28 7.03 6.26 -6.65
C LEU A 28 7.63 6.77 -7.96
N GLU A 29 7.31 8.02 -8.32
CA GLU A 29 7.80 8.66 -9.56
C GLU A 29 9.32 8.72 -9.64
N ASN A 30 9.98 8.87 -8.50
CA ASN A 30 11.43 9.00 -8.45
C ASN A 30 12.17 7.66 -8.53
N GLY A 31 11.47 6.57 -8.85
CA GLY A 31 12.04 5.24 -8.94
C GLY A 31 12.22 4.54 -7.60
N LYS A 32 11.78 5.16 -6.52
CA LYS A 32 11.86 4.59 -5.18
C LYS A 32 10.59 3.84 -4.83
N TYR A 33 10.62 3.08 -3.74
CA TYR A 33 9.47 2.34 -3.24
C TYR A 33 9.13 2.80 -1.84
N HIS A 34 7.83 2.81 -1.54
CA HIS A 34 7.33 3.08 -0.20
C HIS A 34 6.53 1.86 0.26
N ILE A 35 6.79 1.40 1.47
CA ILE A 35 6.07 0.26 2.03
C ILE A 35 4.86 0.77 2.79
N VAL A 36 3.68 0.33 2.37
CA VAL A 36 2.42 0.62 3.06
C VAL A 36 2.00 -0.63 3.81
N SER A 37 2.01 -0.57 5.12
CA SER A 37 1.63 -1.69 5.96
C SER A 37 0.16 -1.59 6.35
N ARG A 38 -0.34 -2.66 6.94
CA ARG A 38 -1.69 -2.71 7.51
C ARG A 38 -1.92 -1.58 8.51
N TYR A 39 -0.90 -1.25 9.29
CA TYR A 39 -0.98 -0.18 10.30
C TYR A 39 -1.11 1.20 9.66
N ASP A 40 -0.44 1.41 8.52
CA ASP A 40 -0.55 2.67 7.78
C ASP A 40 -1.98 2.88 7.28
N VAL A 41 -2.61 1.81 6.80
CA VAL A 41 -4.00 1.85 6.33
C VAL A 41 -4.95 2.18 7.49
N ILE A 42 -4.76 1.57 8.63
CA ILE A 42 -5.58 1.83 9.81
C ILE A 42 -5.45 3.29 10.23
N SER A 43 -4.24 3.83 10.22
CA SER A 43 -4.00 5.24 10.56
C SER A 43 -4.67 6.19 9.59
N ALA A 44 -4.70 5.84 8.31
CA ALA A 44 -5.27 6.70 7.27
C ALA A 44 -6.79 6.82 7.35
N ILE A 45 -7.47 5.81 7.89
CA ILE A 45 -8.94 5.77 7.96
C ILE A 45 -9.49 6.04 9.37
N SER A 46 -8.63 6.18 10.34
CA SER A 46 -9.06 6.41 11.74
C SER A 46 -9.24 7.89 12.07
#